data_c2f3a4202f6f2e0a7ba5603084830cda
#
_entry.id   c2f3a4202f6f2e0a7ba5603084830cda
#
_cell.length_a   1.000
_cell.length_b   1.000
_cell.length_c   1.000
_cell.angle_alpha   90.00
_cell.angle_beta   90.00
_cell.angle_gamma   90.00
#
_symmetry.space_group_name_H-M   'P 1'
#
loop_
_entity.id
_entity.type
_entity.pdbx_description
1 polymer ?
#
loop_
_entity_poly.entity_id
_entity_poly.type
_entity_poly.pdbx_seq_one_letter_code
_entity_poly.pdbx_strand_id
1 'polypeptide(L)'
;RGFDQSWRKLKIEDCFSERVERSEKGELISVTVNFGIVKAHSLDRKDNSSENKSNYKIVRKDDIAYNSMRMWQGASGISLYEGILSPAYTVIVPKQGVSSLFFSYEFKLKKMLQTFQVNSQGLTSDTWNLKFPLLRNIVVEAPEYEEQEKVGIFFKKLDNLITLRQEKINQLTKLKTTFLKNMFI
;
A
#
# COMPACT_ATOMS: atom_id res chain seq x y z
N ARG A 1 -11.40 -5.80 26.34
CA ARG A 1 -10.62 -4.92 27.24
C ARG A 1 -9.15 -5.16 26.95
N GLY A 2 -8.42 -4.17 26.44
CA GLY A 2 -6.99 -4.29 26.13
C GLY A 2 -6.38 -3.16 25.29
N PHE A 3 -7.15 -2.16 24.88
CA PHE A 3 -6.66 -1.00 24.13
C PHE A 3 -7.02 0.26 24.94
N ASP A 4 -6.28 0.53 26.00
CA ASP A 4 -6.58 1.61 26.95
C ASP A 4 -5.48 2.68 27.00
N GLN A 5 -4.66 2.77 25.96
CA GLN A 5 -3.75 3.90 25.77
C GLN A 5 -4.36 4.85 24.75
N SER A 6 -4.48 6.11 25.12
CA SER A 6 -4.98 7.16 24.25
C SER A 6 -4.09 7.27 22.99
N TRP A 7 -4.67 7.07 21.81
CA TRP A 7 -3.96 7.29 20.55
C TRP A 7 -3.52 8.75 20.46
N ARG A 8 -2.28 8.94 20.08
CA ARG A 8 -1.69 10.27 19.94
C ARG A 8 -1.90 10.82 18.54
N LYS A 9 -2.16 12.11 18.45
CA LYS A 9 -2.15 12.84 17.18
C LYS A 9 -0.71 13.15 16.80
N LEU A 10 -0.30 12.69 15.64
CA LEU A 10 1.03 12.85 15.07
C LEU A 10 0.89 13.40 13.66
N LYS A 11 1.85 14.17 13.19
CA LYS A 11 1.96 14.45 11.76
C LYS A 11 2.64 13.27 11.05
N ILE A 12 2.34 13.06 9.78
CA ILE A 12 3.02 12.03 8.99
C ILE A 12 4.54 12.28 8.96
N GLU A 13 4.99 13.52 9.00
CA GLU A 13 6.44 13.82 9.11
C GLU A 13 7.09 13.36 10.41
N ASP A 14 6.32 13.21 11.48
CA ASP A 14 6.84 12.65 12.75
C ASP A 14 7.04 11.14 12.64
N CYS A 15 6.26 10.48 11.76
CA CYS A 15 6.27 9.04 11.56
C CYS A 15 7.17 8.59 10.41
N PHE A 16 7.25 9.38 9.34
CA PHE A 16 7.92 8.98 8.10
C PHE A 16 8.83 10.07 7.53
N SER A 17 9.80 9.63 6.73
CA SER A 17 10.60 10.49 5.85
C SER A 17 10.46 10.03 4.39
N GLU A 18 10.65 10.91 3.41
CA GLU A 18 10.64 10.51 2.00
C GLU A 18 11.97 9.85 1.62
N ARG A 19 11.90 8.70 0.93
CA ARG A 19 13.06 8.10 0.27
C ARG A 19 13.30 8.80 -1.07
N VAL A 20 14.40 9.50 -1.17
CA VAL A 20 14.79 10.23 -2.38
C VAL A 20 15.83 9.49 -3.23
N GLU A 21 16.35 8.37 -2.73
CA GLU A 21 17.31 7.52 -3.42
C GLU A 21 16.75 7.01 -4.75
N ARG A 22 17.61 6.97 -5.76
CA ARG A 22 17.26 6.55 -7.12
C ARG A 22 18.18 5.45 -7.60
N SER A 23 17.68 4.61 -8.50
CA SER A 23 18.45 3.58 -9.19
C SER A 23 17.80 3.25 -10.52
N GLU A 24 18.60 2.95 -11.51
CA GLU A 24 18.14 2.35 -12.77
C GLU A 24 18.10 0.82 -12.72
N LYS A 25 18.74 0.23 -11.68
CA LYS A 25 18.85 -1.21 -11.50
C LYS A 25 17.91 -1.67 -10.38
N GLY A 26 17.22 -2.75 -10.61
CA GLY A 26 16.33 -3.37 -9.64
C GLY A 26 15.09 -3.96 -10.30
N GLU A 27 14.37 -4.78 -9.57
CA GLU A 27 13.10 -5.32 -10.03
C GLU A 27 12.06 -4.20 -10.10
N LEU A 28 11.31 -4.16 -11.20
CA LEU A 28 10.27 -3.15 -11.37
C LEU A 28 9.07 -3.51 -10.49
N ILE A 29 8.69 -2.57 -9.65
CA ILE A 29 7.57 -2.68 -8.72
C ILE A 29 6.46 -1.71 -9.14
N SER A 30 5.23 -2.06 -8.84
CA SER A 30 4.05 -1.23 -9.08
C SER A 30 3.18 -1.13 -7.83
N VAL A 31 2.45 -0.02 -7.72
CA VAL A 31 1.48 0.18 -6.65
C VAL A 31 0.08 0.20 -7.23
N THR A 32 -0.80 -0.61 -6.68
CA THR A 32 -2.19 -0.74 -7.11
C THR A 32 -3.16 -0.43 -5.97
N VAL A 33 -4.40 -0.09 -6.31
CA VAL A 33 -5.46 0.15 -5.32
C VAL A 33 -5.82 -1.15 -4.59
N ASN A 34 -5.97 -2.25 -5.35
CA ASN A 34 -6.53 -3.50 -4.83
C ASN A 34 -5.49 -4.38 -4.14
N PHE A 35 -4.24 -4.42 -4.67
CA PHE A 35 -3.21 -5.35 -4.20
C PHE A 35 -2.03 -4.65 -3.51
N GLY A 36 -2.11 -3.30 -3.33
CA GLY A 36 -1.00 -2.54 -2.80
C GLY A 36 0.25 -2.66 -3.69
N ILE A 37 1.39 -3.02 -3.10
CA ILE A 37 2.67 -3.15 -3.80
C ILE A 37 2.82 -4.56 -4.37
N VAL A 38 3.10 -4.63 -5.67
CA VAL A 38 3.29 -5.89 -6.41
C VAL A 38 4.47 -5.77 -7.37
N LYS A 39 5.05 -6.89 -7.76
CA LYS A 39 6.02 -6.92 -8.86
C LYS A 39 5.32 -6.58 -10.16
N ALA A 40 5.91 -5.69 -10.97
CA ALA A 40 5.24 -5.19 -12.18
C ALA A 40 4.90 -6.31 -13.17
N HIS A 41 5.75 -7.32 -13.28
CA HIS A 41 5.53 -8.46 -14.16
C HIS A 41 4.37 -9.39 -13.74
N SER A 42 3.92 -9.29 -12.46
CA SER A 42 2.77 -10.08 -11.99
C SER A 42 1.41 -9.50 -12.41
N LEU A 43 1.41 -8.30 -12.99
CA LEU A 43 0.20 -7.65 -13.48
C LEU A 43 -0.05 -8.06 -14.93
N ASP A 44 -1.28 -8.50 -15.20
CA ASP A 44 -1.75 -8.77 -16.56
C ASP A 44 -2.02 -7.47 -17.32
N ARG A 45 -0.95 -6.71 -17.60
CA ARG A 45 -0.99 -5.48 -18.38
C ARG A 45 0.34 -5.26 -19.10
N LYS A 46 0.28 -4.54 -20.23
CA LYS A 46 1.48 -4.12 -20.96
C LYS A 46 2.41 -3.31 -20.03
N ASP A 47 3.70 -3.61 -20.11
CA ASP A 47 4.71 -2.80 -19.45
C ASP A 47 4.82 -1.43 -20.15
N ASN A 48 4.42 -0.39 -19.45
CA ASN A 48 4.50 1.01 -19.88
C ASN A 48 5.63 1.75 -19.15
N SER A 49 6.61 1.03 -18.58
CA SER A 49 7.76 1.65 -17.94
C SER A 49 8.66 2.34 -18.98
N SER A 50 9.30 3.43 -18.58
CA SER A 50 10.27 4.12 -19.43
C SER A 50 11.50 3.22 -19.67
N GLU A 51 12.06 3.27 -20.88
CA GLU A 51 13.37 2.64 -21.18
C GLU A 51 14.46 3.22 -20.27
N ASN A 52 14.48 4.55 -20.11
CA ASN A 52 15.37 5.22 -19.19
C ASN A 52 14.80 5.19 -17.76
N LYS A 53 15.45 4.44 -16.89
CA LYS A 53 15.07 4.26 -15.49
C LYS A 53 15.93 5.05 -14.49
N SER A 54 16.84 5.93 -14.95
CA SER A 54 17.75 6.70 -14.08
C SER A 54 17.06 7.52 -12.98
N ASN A 55 15.80 7.90 -13.20
CA ASN A 55 14.99 8.65 -12.25
C ASN A 55 14.09 7.79 -11.38
N TYR A 56 14.15 6.46 -11.51
CA TYR A 56 13.30 5.57 -10.70
C TYR A 56 13.73 5.60 -9.24
N LYS A 57 12.76 5.58 -8.35
CA LYS A 57 12.98 5.61 -6.91
C LYS A 57 13.24 4.21 -6.38
N ILE A 58 14.21 4.08 -5.50
CA ILE A 58 14.43 2.83 -4.76
C ILE A 58 13.25 2.61 -3.81
N VAL A 59 12.83 1.36 -3.68
CA VAL A 59 11.96 0.89 -2.61
C VAL A 59 12.64 -0.27 -1.92
N ARG A 60 12.57 -0.30 -0.60
CA ARG A 60 13.10 -1.40 0.22
C ARG A 60 11.96 -2.07 0.98
N LYS A 61 12.25 -3.24 1.49
CA LYS A 61 11.31 -3.94 2.38
C LYS A 61 10.94 -3.02 3.55
N ASP A 62 9.67 -3.08 3.93
CA ASP A 62 9.04 -2.29 4.99
C ASP A 62 8.89 -0.78 4.69
N ASP A 63 9.33 -0.28 3.53
CA ASP A 63 8.90 1.03 3.05
C ASP A 63 7.40 1.01 2.72
N ILE A 64 6.73 2.14 2.87
CA ILE A 64 5.41 2.36 2.27
C ILE A 64 5.60 3.11 0.95
N ALA A 65 5.02 2.58 -0.13
CA ALA A 65 4.95 3.31 -1.38
C ALA A 65 3.50 3.58 -1.78
N TYR A 66 3.27 4.72 -2.43
CA TYR A 66 1.96 5.09 -2.91
C TYR A 66 2.01 5.82 -4.25
N ASN A 67 0.93 5.69 -5.02
CA ASN A 67 0.73 6.47 -6.22
C ASN A 67 0.21 7.85 -5.83
N SER A 68 1.03 8.90 -6.05
CA SER A 68 0.70 10.26 -5.62
C SER A 68 -0.61 10.79 -6.26
N MET A 69 -0.97 10.32 -7.44
CA MET A 69 -2.21 10.71 -8.13
C MET A 69 -3.43 9.87 -7.70
N ARG A 70 -3.22 8.73 -7.05
CA ARG A 70 -4.28 7.78 -6.67
C ARG A 70 -4.25 7.43 -5.19
N MET A 71 -3.53 8.20 -4.35
CA MET A 71 -3.46 7.99 -2.90
C MET A 71 -4.86 8.09 -2.27
N TRP A 72 -5.67 9.02 -2.73
CA TRP A 72 -7.05 9.21 -2.30
C TRP A 72 -7.99 8.04 -2.67
N GLN A 73 -7.59 7.20 -3.62
CA GLN A 73 -8.28 5.93 -3.93
C GLN A 73 -7.70 4.74 -3.17
N GLY A 74 -6.68 4.96 -2.34
CA GLY A 74 -6.01 3.93 -1.58
C GLY A 74 -4.90 3.18 -2.35
N ALA A 75 -4.36 3.76 -3.42
CA ALA A 75 -3.20 3.18 -4.13
C ALA A 75 -1.92 3.35 -3.32
N SER A 76 -1.79 2.56 -2.25
CA SER A 76 -0.65 2.53 -1.33
C SER A 76 -0.45 1.13 -0.77
N GLY A 77 0.69 0.88 -0.16
CA GLY A 77 0.95 -0.37 0.56
C GLY A 77 2.34 -0.41 1.16
N ILE A 78 2.56 -1.39 2.04
CA ILE A 78 3.87 -1.75 2.54
C ILE A 78 4.61 -2.62 1.52
N SER A 79 5.90 -2.39 1.32
CA SER A 79 6.71 -3.20 0.41
C SER A 79 7.22 -4.47 1.10
N LEU A 80 6.95 -5.60 0.45
CA LEU A 80 7.56 -6.89 0.80
C LEU A 80 8.82 -7.17 -0.03
N TYR A 81 9.15 -6.29 -0.97
CA TYR A 81 10.17 -6.46 -1.98
C TYR A 81 11.16 -5.30 -1.97
N GLU A 82 12.35 -5.56 -2.47
CA GLU A 82 13.30 -4.52 -2.88
C GLU A 82 13.23 -4.35 -4.39
N GLY A 83 13.34 -3.10 -4.86
CA GLY A 83 13.30 -2.82 -6.29
C GLY A 83 13.20 -1.33 -6.59
N ILE A 84 12.66 -1.02 -7.76
CA ILE A 84 12.53 0.35 -8.26
C ILE A 84 11.09 0.66 -8.67
N LEU A 85 10.69 1.90 -8.42
CA LEU A 85 9.37 2.46 -8.76
C LEU A 85 9.51 3.67 -9.68
N SER A 86 8.55 3.81 -10.60
CA SER A 86 8.43 5.01 -11.44
C SER A 86 8.42 6.29 -10.59
N PRO A 87 8.95 7.42 -11.11
CA PRO A 87 8.94 8.72 -10.42
C PRO A 87 7.55 9.24 -10.03
N ALA A 88 6.49 8.72 -10.64
CA ALA A 88 5.10 9.06 -10.30
C ALA A 88 4.68 8.57 -8.91
N TYR A 89 5.40 7.60 -8.34
CA TYR A 89 5.16 7.10 -7.00
C TYR A 89 5.99 7.86 -5.97
N THR A 90 5.52 7.87 -4.74
CA THR A 90 6.26 8.36 -3.58
C THR A 90 6.54 7.19 -2.65
N VAL A 91 7.76 7.15 -2.13
CA VAL A 91 8.22 6.13 -1.17
C VAL A 91 8.52 6.82 0.14
N ILE A 92 7.97 6.30 1.24
CA ILE A 92 8.20 6.81 2.58
C ILE A 92 8.76 5.72 3.48
N VAL A 93 9.71 6.11 4.31
CA VAL A 93 10.49 5.25 5.20
C VAL A 93 10.01 5.47 6.62
N PRO A 94 9.67 4.43 7.38
CA PRO A 94 9.29 4.59 8.77
C PRO A 94 10.46 5.09 9.61
N LYS A 95 10.17 5.97 10.55
CA LYS A 95 11.11 6.37 11.59
C LYS A 95 11.11 5.35 12.73
N GLN A 96 12.08 5.46 13.62
CA GLN A 96 12.16 4.59 14.80
C GLN A 96 10.84 4.66 15.61
N GLY A 97 10.32 3.51 16.02
CA GLY A 97 9.07 3.40 16.76
C GLY A 97 7.80 3.56 15.91
N VAL A 98 7.89 3.37 14.59
CA VAL A 98 6.76 3.44 13.66
C VAL A 98 6.61 2.12 12.90
N SER A 99 5.41 1.54 12.94
CA SER A 99 5.07 0.32 12.21
C SER A 99 4.49 0.66 10.84
N SER A 100 5.24 0.40 9.78
CA SER A 100 4.73 0.52 8.40
C SER A 100 3.51 -0.38 8.17
N LEU A 101 3.47 -1.54 8.82
CA LEU A 101 2.35 -2.46 8.68
C LEU A 101 1.06 -1.86 9.24
N PHE A 102 1.09 -1.25 10.41
CA PHE A 102 -0.04 -0.54 11.00
C PHE A 102 -0.53 0.57 10.07
N PHE A 103 0.37 1.45 9.64
CA PHE A 103 0.01 2.58 8.78
C PHE A 103 -0.46 2.16 7.39
N SER A 104 -0.02 1.01 6.88
CA SER A 104 -0.53 0.48 5.61
C SER A 104 -2.02 0.16 5.66
N TYR A 105 -2.56 -0.20 6.83
CA TYR A 105 -4.00 -0.38 7.07
C TYR A 105 -4.70 0.93 7.39
N GLU A 106 -4.11 1.77 8.25
CA GLU A 106 -4.69 3.08 8.58
C GLU A 106 -4.92 3.92 7.31
N PHE A 107 -3.96 3.94 6.39
CA PHE A 107 -4.08 4.67 5.11
C PHE A 107 -5.20 4.16 4.19
N LYS A 108 -5.77 3.00 4.45
CA LYS A 108 -6.94 2.45 3.74
C LYS A 108 -8.29 2.83 4.38
N LEU A 109 -8.28 3.40 5.56
CA LEU A 109 -9.51 3.81 6.22
C LEU A 109 -10.22 4.92 5.42
N LYS A 110 -11.54 4.85 5.32
CA LYS A 110 -12.36 5.84 4.61
C LYS A 110 -12.06 7.27 5.06
N LYS A 111 -11.90 7.49 6.37
CA LYS A 111 -11.51 8.78 6.96
C LYS A 111 -10.19 9.29 6.36
N MET A 112 -9.18 8.40 6.26
CA MET A 112 -7.88 8.77 5.72
C MET A 112 -7.92 9.02 4.21
N LEU A 113 -8.65 8.21 3.45
CA LEU A 113 -8.83 8.44 2.01
C LEU A 113 -9.47 9.80 1.72
N GLN A 114 -10.47 10.19 2.50
CA GLN A 114 -11.08 11.53 2.42
C GLN A 114 -10.07 12.62 2.77
N THR A 115 -9.27 12.42 3.81
CA THR A 115 -8.21 13.36 4.20
C THR A 115 -7.17 13.51 3.08
N PHE A 116 -6.74 12.42 2.44
CA PHE A 116 -5.83 12.46 1.30
C PHE A 116 -6.45 13.18 0.11
N GLN A 117 -7.73 12.96 -0.15
CA GLN A 117 -8.46 13.65 -1.22
C GLN A 117 -8.44 15.17 -1.02
N VAL A 118 -8.83 15.66 0.16
CA VAL A 118 -8.91 17.10 0.47
C VAL A 118 -7.54 17.77 0.43
N ASN A 119 -6.47 17.04 0.77
CA ASN A 119 -5.10 17.56 0.76
C ASN A 119 -4.39 17.36 -0.59
N SER A 120 -5.02 16.74 -1.57
CA SER A 120 -4.48 16.58 -2.92
C SER A 120 -4.60 17.89 -3.71
N GLN A 121 -3.60 18.22 -4.51
CA GLN A 121 -3.59 19.38 -5.39
C GLN A 121 -3.93 18.99 -6.82
N GLY A 122 -4.68 19.82 -7.52
CA GLY A 122 -5.08 19.64 -8.91
C GLY A 122 -6.47 20.23 -9.16
N LEU A 123 -6.75 20.60 -10.42
CA LEU A 123 -8.04 21.20 -10.80
C LEU A 123 -9.16 20.16 -10.90
N THR A 124 -8.83 18.94 -11.28
CA THR A 124 -9.79 17.84 -11.46
C THR A 124 -9.27 16.59 -10.78
N SER A 125 -10.15 15.62 -10.52
CA SER A 125 -9.78 14.35 -9.89
C SER A 125 -8.67 13.59 -10.64
N ASP A 126 -8.55 13.78 -11.95
CA ASP A 126 -7.52 13.13 -12.77
C ASP A 126 -6.15 13.77 -12.62
N THR A 127 -6.11 15.04 -12.17
CA THR A 127 -4.87 15.80 -11.95
C THR A 127 -4.48 15.87 -10.47
N TRP A 128 -5.34 15.40 -9.56
CA TRP A 128 -5.03 15.42 -8.13
C TRP A 128 -3.76 14.67 -7.83
N ASN A 129 -2.92 15.30 -7.01
CA ASN A 129 -1.60 14.78 -6.69
C ASN A 129 -1.26 15.10 -5.23
N LEU A 130 -0.93 14.08 -4.45
CA LEU A 130 -0.51 14.17 -3.06
C LEU A 130 0.95 13.76 -2.93
N LYS A 131 1.87 14.67 -3.21
CA LYS A 131 3.31 14.45 -2.98
C LYS A 131 3.67 14.58 -1.51
N PHE A 132 4.85 14.07 -1.13
CA PHE A 132 5.29 14.05 0.26
C PHE A 132 5.26 15.42 0.97
N PRO A 133 5.62 16.57 0.35
CA PRO A 133 5.53 17.87 1.01
C PRO A 133 4.12 18.26 1.51
N LEU A 134 3.07 17.71 0.90
CA LEU A 134 1.69 17.89 1.37
C LEU A 134 1.30 16.77 2.34
N LEU A 135 1.63 15.53 2.01
CA LEU A 135 1.34 14.37 2.85
C LEU A 135 1.92 14.54 4.26
N ARG A 136 3.14 15.05 4.39
CA ARG A 136 3.86 15.19 5.65
C ARG A 136 3.11 15.98 6.73
N ASN A 137 2.25 16.93 6.33
CA ASN A 137 1.51 17.81 7.23
C ASN A 137 0.19 17.17 7.72
N ILE A 138 -0.24 16.07 7.14
CA ILE A 138 -1.48 15.40 7.51
C ILE A 138 -1.33 14.79 8.90
N VAL A 139 -2.35 14.99 9.73
CA VAL A 139 -2.42 14.42 11.07
C VAL A 139 -3.02 13.02 11.01
N VAL A 140 -2.37 12.10 11.66
CA VAL A 140 -2.79 10.71 11.89
C VAL A 140 -2.93 10.44 13.38
N GLU A 141 -3.61 9.38 13.75
CA GLU A 141 -3.76 8.95 15.14
C GLU A 141 -3.14 7.58 15.29
N ALA A 142 -2.16 7.42 16.17
CA ALA A 142 -1.49 6.16 16.38
C ALA A 142 -1.24 5.89 17.87
N PRO A 143 -1.35 4.61 18.29
CA PRO A 143 -0.95 4.17 19.64
C PRO A 143 0.57 4.06 19.75
N GLU A 144 1.05 3.59 20.88
CA GLU A 144 2.46 3.22 21.06
C GLU A 144 2.87 2.08 20.11
N TYR A 145 4.18 1.98 19.83
CA TYR A 145 4.72 1.08 18.81
C TYR A 145 4.31 -0.39 19.00
N GLU A 146 4.32 -0.88 20.23
CA GLU A 146 3.95 -2.28 20.54
C GLU A 146 2.48 -2.58 20.18
N GLU A 147 1.60 -1.60 20.32
CA GLU A 147 0.21 -1.73 19.94
C GLU A 147 0.05 -1.61 18.43
N GLN A 148 0.78 -0.69 17.77
CA GLN A 148 0.82 -0.61 16.30
C GLN A 148 1.17 -1.97 15.68
N GLU A 149 2.24 -2.62 16.18
CA GLU A 149 2.66 -3.95 15.72
C GLU A 149 1.57 -5.00 15.93
N LYS A 150 0.94 -5.05 17.10
CA LYS A 150 -0.15 -6.00 17.40
C LYS A 150 -1.33 -5.82 16.46
N VAL A 151 -1.75 -4.58 16.25
CA VAL A 151 -2.86 -4.23 15.34
C VAL A 151 -2.51 -4.57 13.89
N GLY A 152 -1.32 -4.21 13.44
CA GLY A 152 -0.85 -4.53 12.08
C GLY A 152 -0.79 -6.04 11.82
N ILE A 153 -0.22 -6.80 12.75
CA ILE A 153 -0.14 -8.26 12.67
C ILE A 153 -1.54 -8.89 12.68
N PHE A 154 -2.45 -8.37 13.48
CA PHE A 154 -3.82 -8.85 13.53
C PHE A 154 -4.51 -8.74 12.17
N PHE A 155 -4.48 -7.56 11.54
CA PHE A 155 -5.08 -7.35 10.21
C PHE A 155 -4.37 -8.19 9.13
N LYS A 156 -3.04 -8.30 9.17
CA LYS A 156 -2.30 -9.18 8.25
C LYS A 156 -2.74 -10.65 8.36
N LYS A 157 -3.01 -11.14 9.58
CA LYS A 157 -3.55 -12.50 9.77
C LYS A 157 -4.95 -12.64 9.19
N LEU A 158 -5.80 -11.62 9.32
CA LEU A 158 -7.14 -11.62 8.71
C LEU A 158 -7.05 -11.66 7.19
N ASP A 159 -6.20 -10.84 6.56
CA ASP A 159 -5.98 -10.86 5.11
C ASP A 159 -5.52 -12.23 4.62
N ASN A 160 -4.58 -12.86 5.33
CA ASN A 160 -4.14 -14.21 5.00
C ASN A 160 -5.28 -15.24 5.09
N LEU A 161 -6.12 -15.15 6.11
CA LEU A 161 -7.29 -16.05 6.24
C LEU A 161 -8.31 -15.82 5.12
N ILE A 162 -8.57 -14.57 4.74
CA ILE A 162 -9.44 -14.21 3.63
C ILE A 162 -8.90 -14.83 2.33
N THR A 163 -7.61 -14.67 2.06
CA THR A 163 -6.95 -15.22 0.87
C THR A 163 -7.08 -16.74 0.82
N LEU A 164 -6.76 -17.44 1.90
CA LEU A 164 -6.87 -18.91 1.99
C LEU A 164 -8.32 -19.39 1.76
N ARG A 165 -9.31 -18.68 2.32
CA ARG A 165 -10.72 -18.99 2.12
C ARG A 165 -11.16 -18.77 0.68
N GLN A 166 -10.69 -17.71 0.04
CA GLN A 166 -11.00 -17.44 -1.35
C GLN A 166 -10.41 -18.50 -2.29
N GLU A 167 -9.18 -18.92 -2.05
CA GLU A 167 -8.55 -20.02 -2.79
C GLU A 167 -9.35 -21.32 -2.64
N LYS A 168 -9.82 -21.63 -1.43
CA LYS A 168 -10.66 -22.82 -1.18
C LYS A 168 -12.00 -22.74 -1.92
N ILE A 169 -12.64 -21.57 -1.92
CA ILE A 169 -13.89 -21.35 -2.66
C ILE A 169 -13.64 -21.58 -4.16
N ASN A 170 -12.56 -21.02 -4.70
CA ASN A 170 -12.22 -21.18 -6.12
C ASN A 170 -11.98 -22.66 -6.49
N GLN A 171 -11.26 -23.42 -5.63
CA GLN A 171 -11.05 -24.85 -5.82
C GLN A 171 -12.37 -25.64 -5.82
N LEU A 172 -13.25 -25.39 -4.84
CA LEU A 172 -14.55 -26.04 -4.75
C LEU A 172 -15.46 -25.69 -5.92
N THR A 173 -15.44 -24.46 -6.38
CA THR A 173 -16.20 -24.02 -7.56
C THR A 173 -15.72 -24.75 -8.83
N LYS A 174 -14.40 -24.86 -9.00
CA LYS A 174 -13.83 -25.63 -10.12
C LYS A 174 -14.23 -27.11 -10.06
N LEU A 175 -14.16 -27.72 -8.88
CA LEU A 175 -14.55 -29.12 -8.67
C LEU A 175 -16.04 -29.32 -8.98
N LYS A 176 -16.92 -28.46 -8.47
CA LYS A 176 -18.36 -28.48 -8.79
C LYS A 176 -18.60 -28.42 -10.30
N THR A 177 -17.95 -27.49 -11.00
CA THR A 177 -18.08 -27.35 -12.46
C THR A 177 -17.65 -28.62 -13.19
N THR A 178 -16.55 -29.24 -12.74
CA THR A 178 -16.05 -30.49 -13.33
C THR A 178 -17.06 -31.64 -13.13
N PHE A 179 -17.63 -31.80 -11.94
CA PHE A 179 -18.64 -32.84 -11.69
C PHE A 179 -19.91 -32.60 -12.48
N LEU A 180 -20.40 -31.36 -12.56
CA LEU A 180 -21.56 -31.02 -13.37
C LEU A 180 -21.36 -31.42 -14.85
N LYS A 181 -20.18 -31.15 -15.42
CA LYS A 181 -19.87 -31.54 -16.81
C LYS A 181 -19.82 -33.05 -17.00
N ASN A 182 -19.37 -33.81 -15.98
CA ASN A 182 -19.16 -35.26 -16.11
C ASN A 182 -20.40 -36.09 -15.72
N MET A 183 -21.34 -35.51 -14.95
CA MET A 183 -22.51 -36.25 -14.45
C MET A 183 -23.79 -35.98 -15.24
N PHE A 184 -23.81 -34.91 -16.04
CA PHE A 184 -24.96 -34.51 -16.89
C PHE A 184 -24.51 -34.50 -18.36
N ILE A 185 -24.13 -35.67 -18.87
CA ILE A 185 -23.82 -35.93 -20.32
C ILE A 185 -25.12 -36.29 -21.02
#